data_ebf89024d3fb1e72162f3d79957941ed
#
_entry.id   ebf89024d3fb1e72162f3d79957941ed
#
_cell.length_a   1.000
_cell.length_b   1.000
_cell.length_c   1.000
_cell.angle_alpha   90.00
_cell.angle_beta   90.00
_cell.angle_gamma   90.00
#
_symmetry.space_group_name_H-M   'P 1'
#
loop_
_entity.id
_entity.type
_entity.pdbx_description
1 polymer ?
#
loop_
_entity_poly.entity_id
_entity_poly.type
_entity_poly.pdbx_seq_one_letter_code
_entity_poly.pdbx_strand_id
1 'polypeptide(L)'
;MRKFTFKRQLMFVMLMLLGCLPIQAADDGLITNQVIINLEEPGTLPQKISNSDKNLITNLKINGRINGTDLGFIREMAGQSINGEDVTDGKLSILDLSEAKIVWGGKAYYNFRNSEVYYVENENEIGNNVFSFCSGLKSITLPNNITSIGKAAFWGCSGLTNLTIPSTVSSISLFAFYDCSGLTSLTLSSCLTSIGDNAFGGCNQLEDVRYIILDDLATYIQTDHPLIDINCSIKYYRNNKELTTLKIPVGITSVGKNAFQKCSSFTSLTFPSAITSISDLHFNNVFITIEQPKLIRNIRV
;
A
#
# COMPACT_ATOMS: atom_id res chain seq x y z
N MET A 1 18.06 -40.96 15.13
CA MET A 1 17.14 -40.24 14.22
C MET A 1 15.63 -40.47 14.45
N ARG A 2 15.17 -41.45 15.26
CA ARG A 2 13.73 -41.72 15.51
C ARG A 2 13.07 -40.89 16.63
N LYS A 3 13.83 -40.20 17.48
CA LYS A 3 13.28 -39.42 18.61
C LYS A 3 12.83 -37.98 18.21
N PHE A 4 13.28 -37.47 17.10
CA PHE A 4 12.90 -36.12 16.62
C PHE A 4 11.51 -36.07 15.99
N THR A 5 11.09 -37.14 15.32
CA THR A 5 9.79 -37.25 14.64
C THR A 5 8.61 -37.33 15.63
N PHE A 6 8.82 -37.94 16.77
CA PHE A 6 7.76 -38.18 17.75
C PHE A 6 7.38 -36.87 18.52
N LYS A 7 8.38 -36.05 18.85
CA LYS A 7 8.13 -34.76 19.52
C LYS A 7 7.41 -33.75 18.59
N ARG A 8 7.74 -33.81 17.31
CA ARG A 8 7.10 -32.97 16.28
C ARG A 8 5.65 -33.38 16.02
N GLN A 9 5.36 -34.68 16.02
CA GLN A 9 3.99 -35.16 15.89
C GLN A 9 3.12 -34.88 17.13
N LEU A 10 3.69 -34.86 18.34
CA LEU A 10 2.95 -34.52 19.55
C LEU A 10 2.60 -33.04 19.63
N MET A 11 3.50 -32.19 19.16
CA MET A 11 3.25 -30.74 19.03
C MET A 11 2.19 -30.43 17.96
N PHE A 12 2.16 -31.21 16.87
CA PHE A 12 1.14 -31.13 15.82
C PHE A 12 -0.27 -31.50 16.35
N VAL A 13 -0.37 -32.52 17.19
CA VAL A 13 -1.64 -32.92 17.80
C VAL A 13 -2.14 -31.90 18.83
N MET A 14 -1.21 -31.23 19.55
CA MET A 14 -1.57 -30.22 20.55
C MET A 14 -2.04 -28.91 19.89
N LEU A 15 -1.49 -28.55 18.69
CA LEU A 15 -1.93 -27.40 17.86
C LEU A 15 -3.31 -27.64 17.22
N MET A 16 -3.64 -28.90 16.87
CA MET A 16 -4.98 -29.24 16.35
C MET A 16 -6.09 -29.07 17.40
N LEU A 17 -5.80 -29.26 18.69
CA LEU A 17 -6.77 -29.07 19.79
C LEU A 17 -7.06 -27.57 20.06
N LEU A 18 -6.21 -26.66 19.57
CA LEU A 18 -6.39 -25.21 19.69
C LEU A 18 -7.01 -24.56 18.43
N GLY A 19 -7.51 -25.35 17.47
CA GLY A 19 -8.18 -24.86 16.25
C GLY A 19 -7.22 -24.32 15.18
N CYS A 20 -5.91 -24.59 15.29
CA CYS A 20 -4.94 -24.26 14.23
C CYS A 20 -4.93 -25.35 13.15
N LEU A 21 -5.09 -24.97 11.90
CA LEU A 21 -4.93 -25.85 10.73
C LEU A 21 -3.49 -26.40 10.67
N PRO A 22 -3.27 -27.62 10.12
CA PRO A 22 -1.93 -28.19 10.01
C PRO A 22 -1.04 -27.30 9.12
N ILE A 23 0.06 -26.82 9.68
CA ILE A 23 1.09 -26.07 8.98
C ILE A 23 1.95 -27.10 8.22
N GLN A 24 1.93 -27.04 6.89
CA GLN A 24 2.79 -27.88 6.05
C GLN A 24 4.09 -27.11 5.78
N ALA A 25 5.22 -27.62 6.31
CA ALA A 25 6.53 -27.07 6.01
C ALA A 25 7.01 -27.55 4.64
N ALA A 26 7.62 -26.67 3.85
CA ALA A 26 8.37 -27.05 2.67
C ALA A 26 9.67 -27.82 3.04
N ASP A 27 10.35 -28.40 2.04
CA ASP A 27 11.59 -29.19 2.26
C ASP A 27 12.73 -28.38 2.92
N ASP A 28 12.68 -27.03 2.81
CA ASP A 28 13.61 -26.08 3.44
C ASP A 28 13.25 -25.73 4.90
N GLY A 29 12.20 -26.35 5.44
CA GLY A 29 11.70 -26.09 6.79
C GLY A 29 10.83 -24.85 6.93
N LEU A 30 10.57 -24.12 5.85
CA LEU A 30 9.74 -22.91 5.87
C LEU A 30 8.25 -23.22 6.08
N ILE A 31 7.56 -22.31 6.76
CA ILE A 31 6.12 -22.35 6.97
C ILE A 31 5.48 -21.48 5.89
N THR A 32 5.06 -22.09 4.79
CA THR A 32 4.55 -21.40 3.59
C THR A 32 3.04 -21.26 3.57
N ASN A 33 2.31 -22.12 4.27
CA ASN A 33 0.87 -21.95 4.47
C ASN A 33 0.59 -20.67 5.27
N GLN A 34 -0.52 -19.99 4.98
CA GLN A 34 -0.89 -18.81 5.74
C GLN A 34 -1.10 -19.11 7.22
N VAL A 35 -0.32 -18.46 8.07
CA VAL A 35 -0.50 -18.45 9.52
C VAL A 35 -1.43 -17.29 9.87
N ILE A 36 -2.55 -17.60 10.54
CA ILE A 36 -3.53 -16.59 10.96
C ILE A 36 -3.43 -16.42 12.48
N ILE A 37 -3.16 -15.18 12.92
CA ILE A 37 -3.09 -14.83 14.34
C ILE A 37 -4.21 -13.83 14.67
N ASN A 38 -5.03 -14.19 15.66
CA ASN A 38 -6.04 -13.29 16.22
C ASN A 38 -5.49 -12.69 17.51
N LEU A 39 -5.35 -11.36 17.53
CA LEU A 39 -4.89 -10.60 18.69
C LEU A 39 -6.07 -9.96 19.41
N GLU A 40 -6.34 -10.42 20.61
CA GLU A 40 -7.31 -9.80 21.52
C GLU A 40 -6.73 -8.54 22.15
N GLU A 41 -5.45 -8.61 22.55
CA GLU A 41 -4.71 -7.52 23.18
C GLU A 41 -3.51 -7.09 22.29
N PRO A 42 -3.31 -5.78 22.06
CA PRO A 42 -2.18 -5.28 21.28
C PRO A 42 -0.86 -5.50 22.01
N GLY A 43 0.21 -5.75 21.27
CA GLY A 43 1.55 -6.02 21.81
C GLY A 43 1.81 -7.47 22.18
N THR A 44 0.88 -8.37 21.86
CA THR A 44 0.98 -9.80 22.26
C THR A 44 1.43 -10.74 21.14
N LEU A 45 1.68 -10.26 19.93
CA LEU A 45 2.18 -11.08 18.82
C LEU A 45 3.46 -11.86 19.17
N PRO A 46 4.46 -11.29 19.87
CA PRO A 46 5.65 -12.03 20.29
C PRO A 46 5.37 -13.23 21.22
N GLN A 47 4.20 -13.26 21.86
CA GLN A 47 3.78 -14.37 22.73
C GLN A 47 3.01 -15.45 21.97
N LYS A 48 2.48 -15.12 20.78
CA LYS A 48 1.70 -16.03 19.93
C LYS A 48 2.56 -16.81 18.93
N ILE A 49 3.73 -16.30 18.59
CA ILE A 49 4.68 -16.92 17.64
C ILE A 49 5.96 -17.28 18.40
N SER A 50 6.34 -18.56 18.35
CA SER A 50 7.56 -19.01 19.01
C SER A 50 8.82 -18.43 18.34
N ASN A 51 9.92 -18.32 19.10
CA ASN A 51 11.21 -17.89 18.54
C ASN A 51 11.73 -18.85 17.45
N SER A 52 11.36 -20.14 17.50
CA SER A 52 11.72 -21.11 16.47
C SER A 52 10.95 -20.89 15.16
N ASP A 53 9.69 -20.44 15.24
CA ASP A 53 8.83 -20.29 14.07
C ASP A 53 8.89 -18.89 13.47
N LYS A 54 9.30 -17.89 14.26
CA LYS A 54 9.41 -16.49 13.86
C LYS A 54 10.12 -16.29 12.51
N ASN A 55 11.24 -17.00 12.33
CA ASN A 55 12.08 -16.89 11.13
C ASN A 55 11.69 -17.87 10.01
N LEU A 56 10.71 -18.75 10.25
CA LEU A 56 10.26 -19.75 9.28
C LEU A 56 8.96 -19.37 8.59
N ILE A 57 8.14 -18.51 9.23
CA ILE A 57 6.85 -18.07 8.67
C ILE A 57 7.10 -17.15 7.48
N THR A 58 6.56 -17.52 6.32
CA THR A 58 6.64 -16.73 5.09
C THR A 58 5.34 -16.02 4.73
N ASN A 59 4.19 -16.46 5.30
CA ASN A 59 2.87 -15.93 5.01
C ASN A 59 2.08 -15.76 6.32
N LEU A 60 1.82 -14.51 6.70
CA LEU A 60 1.18 -14.16 7.97
C LEU A 60 -0.04 -13.27 7.74
N LYS A 61 -1.16 -13.65 8.36
CA LYS A 61 -2.35 -12.79 8.52
C LYS A 61 -2.55 -12.45 9.98
N ILE A 62 -2.79 -11.17 10.26
CA ILE A 62 -3.08 -10.70 11.62
C ILE A 62 -4.45 -10.05 11.63
N ASN A 63 -5.30 -10.51 12.55
CA ASN A 63 -6.58 -9.92 12.86
C ASN A 63 -6.54 -9.30 14.25
N GLY A 64 -7.25 -8.19 14.45
CA GLY A 64 -7.37 -7.54 15.75
C GLY A 64 -6.43 -6.33 15.92
N ARG A 65 -6.15 -5.96 17.16
CA ARG A 65 -5.44 -4.71 17.51
C ARG A 65 -3.93 -4.95 17.58
N ILE A 66 -3.15 -4.13 16.87
CA ILE A 66 -1.68 -4.17 16.85
C ILE A 66 -1.10 -2.81 17.27
N ASN A 67 0.04 -2.84 17.93
CA ASN A 67 0.78 -1.64 18.34
C ASN A 67 2.26 -1.71 17.97
N GLY A 68 3.07 -0.77 18.47
CA GLY A 68 4.49 -0.70 18.17
C GLY A 68 5.27 -1.97 18.50
N THR A 69 4.89 -2.71 19.55
CA THR A 69 5.55 -3.99 19.89
C THR A 69 5.32 -5.05 18.80
N ASP A 70 4.09 -5.15 18.29
CA ASP A 70 3.74 -6.09 17.24
C ASP A 70 4.41 -5.71 15.92
N LEU A 71 4.41 -4.41 15.57
CA LEU A 71 5.04 -3.90 14.36
C LEU A 71 6.57 -4.14 14.36
N GLY A 72 7.24 -3.94 15.50
CA GLY A 72 8.66 -4.26 15.63
C GLY A 72 8.95 -5.75 15.42
N PHE A 73 8.11 -6.62 15.98
CA PHE A 73 8.22 -8.07 15.78
C PHE A 73 7.99 -8.47 14.31
N ILE A 74 7.01 -7.86 13.64
CA ILE A 74 6.75 -8.09 12.21
C ILE A 74 7.95 -7.63 11.35
N ARG A 75 8.59 -6.48 11.67
CA ARG A 75 9.81 -6.04 10.98
C ARG A 75 10.91 -7.10 11.03
N GLU A 76 11.16 -7.65 12.22
CA GLU A 76 12.16 -8.70 12.39
C GLU A 76 11.80 -9.97 11.62
N MET A 77 10.52 -10.34 11.55
CA MET A 77 10.04 -11.44 10.71
C MET A 77 10.25 -11.15 9.21
N ALA A 78 10.16 -9.88 8.80
CA ALA A 78 10.38 -9.44 7.43
C ALA A 78 11.86 -9.22 7.06
N GLY A 79 12.78 -9.68 7.91
CA GLY A 79 14.22 -9.65 7.64
C GLY A 79 14.94 -8.37 8.05
N GLN A 80 14.29 -7.47 8.83
CA GLN A 80 14.88 -6.18 9.19
C GLN A 80 14.82 -5.92 10.70
N SER A 81 15.96 -5.66 11.32
CA SER A 81 16.05 -5.33 12.74
C SER A 81 15.28 -4.05 13.11
N ILE A 82 14.80 -3.99 14.35
CA ILE A 82 14.26 -2.75 14.92
C ILE A 82 15.32 -1.65 15.05
N ASN A 83 16.60 -2.00 15.13
CA ASN A 83 17.71 -1.04 15.22
C ASN A 83 18.16 -0.47 13.87
N GLY A 84 17.57 -0.94 12.76
CA GLY A 84 17.78 -0.40 11.43
C GLY A 84 19.10 -0.70 10.75
N GLU A 85 20.05 -1.38 11.41
CA GLU A 85 21.39 -1.67 10.89
C GLU A 85 21.58 -3.15 10.53
N ASP A 86 20.87 -4.04 11.21
CA ASP A 86 21.06 -5.48 11.07
C ASP A 86 19.93 -6.12 10.29
N VAL A 87 20.31 -7.00 9.38
CA VAL A 87 19.38 -7.93 8.72
C VAL A 87 19.10 -9.06 9.68
N THR A 88 17.85 -9.46 9.82
CA THR A 88 17.44 -10.65 10.57
C THR A 88 17.26 -11.85 9.65
N ASP A 89 17.17 -13.04 10.23
CA ASP A 89 16.90 -14.29 9.48
C ASP A 89 15.43 -14.44 9.07
N GLY A 90 14.59 -13.45 9.33
CA GLY A 90 13.16 -13.48 9.03
C GLY A 90 12.89 -13.71 7.54
N LYS A 91 11.88 -14.55 7.25
CA LYS A 91 11.51 -14.98 5.88
C LYS A 91 10.08 -14.55 5.50
N LEU A 92 9.47 -13.66 6.28
CA LEU A 92 8.13 -13.16 5.99
C LEU A 92 8.12 -12.41 4.66
N SER A 93 7.36 -12.92 3.72
CA SER A 93 7.25 -12.38 2.37
C SER A 93 5.84 -11.94 1.99
N ILE A 94 4.82 -12.48 2.68
CA ILE A 94 3.41 -12.13 2.50
C ILE A 94 2.82 -11.73 3.85
N LEU A 95 2.33 -10.50 3.96
CA LEU A 95 1.73 -9.95 5.16
C LEU A 95 0.31 -9.45 4.86
N ASP A 96 -0.69 -10.01 5.52
CA ASP A 96 -2.08 -9.55 5.44
C ASP A 96 -2.49 -8.89 6.77
N LEU A 97 -2.68 -7.57 6.72
CA LEU A 97 -3.17 -6.74 7.81
C LEU A 97 -4.59 -6.21 7.57
N SER A 98 -5.32 -6.75 6.58
CA SER A 98 -6.64 -6.24 6.18
C SER A 98 -7.63 -6.11 7.35
N GLU A 99 -7.57 -7.03 8.30
CA GLU A 99 -8.42 -7.07 9.50
C GLU A 99 -7.71 -6.57 10.78
N ALA A 100 -6.50 -6.02 10.62
CA ALA A 100 -5.76 -5.43 11.72
C ALA A 100 -6.19 -3.97 11.96
N LYS A 101 -6.07 -3.53 13.21
CA LYS A 101 -6.26 -2.13 13.60
C LYS A 101 -5.01 -1.65 14.33
N ILE A 102 -4.36 -0.65 13.78
CA ILE A 102 -3.21 -0.02 14.42
C ILE A 102 -3.73 0.87 15.54
N VAL A 103 -3.23 0.64 16.75
CA VAL A 103 -3.60 1.38 17.94
C VAL A 103 -2.38 1.96 18.62
N TRP A 104 -2.57 3.05 19.32
CA TRP A 104 -1.52 3.74 20.07
C TRP A 104 -0.81 2.82 21.07
N GLY A 105 0.49 3.07 21.30
CA GLY A 105 1.28 2.45 22.36
C GLY A 105 2.22 1.34 21.89
N GLY A 106 2.67 0.53 22.82
CA GLY A 106 3.70 -0.47 22.62
C GLY A 106 5.12 0.07 22.68
N LYS A 107 6.09 -0.80 22.41
CA LYS A 107 7.51 -0.43 22.31
C LYS A 107 7.77 0.26 20.98
N ALA A 108 8.93 0.90 20.86
CA ALA A 108 9.43 1.38 19.59
C ALA A 108 9.49 0.24 18.57
N TYR A 109 9.00 0.48 17.37
CA TYR A 109 9.08 -0.48 16.27
C TYR A 109 10.31 -0.27 15.39
N TYR A 110 10.96 0.90 15.48
CA TYR A 110 12.16 1.23 14.73
C TYR A 110 13.01 2.25 15.48
N ASN A 111 14.32 2.05 15.48
CA ASN A 111 15.30 2.91 16.11
C ASN A 111 16.50 3.08 15.17
N PHE A 112 16.55 4.19 14.45
CA PHE A 112 17.61 4.44 13.49
C PHE A 112 18.88 4.91 14.22
N ARG A 113 19.92 4.03 14.28
CA ARG A 113 21.24 4.34 14.84
C ARG A 113 21.21 5.00 16.23
N ASN A 114 20.24 4.63 17.06
CA ASN A 114 20.01 5.25 18.37
C ASN A 114 19.80 6.77 18.34
N SER A 115 19.50 7.36 17.17
CA SER A 115 19.30 8.81 17.01
C SER A 115 17.83 9.18 16.83
N GLU A 116 17.06 8.36 16.14
CA GLU A 116 15.63 8.58 15.91
C GLU A 116 14.84 7.33 16.27
N VAL A 117 13.92 7.45 17.21
CA VAL A 117 13.13 6.34 17.74
C VAL A 117 11.66 6.54 17.35
N TYR A 118 11.08 5.53 16.70
CA TYR A 118 9.73 5.60 16.17
C TYR A 118 8.78 4.69 16.94
N TYR A 119 7.65 5.26 17.33
CA TYR A 119 6.55 4.63 18.05
C TYR A 119 5.27 4.75 17.23
N VAL A 120 4.24 3.98 17.59
CA VAL A 120 2.88 4.27 17.13
C VAL A 120 2.35 5.47 17.89
N GLU A 121 2.34 6.62 17.23
CA GLU A 121 1.90 7.90 17.80
C GLU A 121 0.43 8.19 17.52
N ASN A 122 -0.08 7.67 16.38
CA ASN A 122 -1.45 7.85 15.95
C ASN A 122 -2.11 6.51 15.64
N GLU A 123 -3.39 6.41 15.94
CA GLU A 123 -4.20 5.27 15.54
C GLU A 123 -4.54 5.33 14.04
N ASN A 124 -4.75 4.19 13.44
CA ASN A 124 -5.15 4.08 12.02
C ASN A 124 -4.16 4.75 11.04
N GLU A 125 -2.89 4.71 11.36
CA GLU A 125 -1.81 5.22 10.51
C GLU A 125 -0.72 4.17 10.35
N ILE A 126 -0.20 4.01 9.12
CA ILE A 126 1.11 3.37 8.92
C ILE A 126 2.16 4.39 9.29
N GLY A 127 2.80 4.23 10.45
CA GLY A 127 3.75 5.19 10.99
C GLY A 127 5.01 5.38 10.15
N ASN A 128 5.81 6.39 10.50
CA ASN A 128 7.06 6.68 9.82
C ASN A 128 8.04 5.50 9.90
N ASN A 129 8.68 5.14 8.80
CA ASN A 129 9.71 4.09 8.70
C ASN A 129 9.26 2.68 9.14
N VAL A 130 7.97 2.40 9.34
CA VAL A 130 7.49 1.16 9.98
C VAL A 130 7.94 -0.11 9.27
N PHE A 131 8.02 -0.10 7.93
CA PHE A 131 8.52 -1.21 7.11
C PHE A 131 9.73 -0.82 6.25
N SER A 132 10.43 0.28 6.58
CA SER A 132 11.60 0.68 5.80
C SER A 132 12.63 -0.46 5.73
N PHE A 133 13.19 -0.65 4.52
CA PHE A 133 14.17 -1.69 4.18
C PHE A 133 13.71 -3.15 4.35
N CYS A 134 12.42 -3.41 4.58
CA CYS A 134 11.88 -4.78 4.58
C CYS A 134 11.86 -5.36 3.14
N SER A 135 13.02 -5.56 2.56
CA SER A 135 13.21 -5.99 1.17
C SER A 135 12.74 -7.42 0.90
N GLY A 136 12.61 -8.25 1.95
CA GLY A 136 12.05 -9.60 1.87
C GLY A 136 10.53 -9.62 1.63
N LEU A 137 9.85 -8.52 1.93
CA LEU A 137 8.40 -8.43 1.81
C LEU A 137 7.98 -8.29 0.34
N LYS A 138 7.30 -9.29 -0.21
CA LYS A 138 6.84 -9.36 -1.61
C LYS A 138 5.41 -8.86 -1.79
N SER A 139 4.59 -9.01 -0.75
CA SER A 139 3.19 -8.60 -0.76
C SER A 139 2.76 -8.13 0.63
N ILE A 140 2.04 -7.02 0.66
CA ILE A 140 1.37 -6.53 1.86
C ILE A 140 -0.05 -6.12 1.53
N THR A 141 -1.01 -6.57 2.36
CA THR A 141 -2.37 -6.03 2.39
C THR A 141 -2.47 -5.10 3.58
N LEU A 142 -2.69 -3.82 3.31
CA LEU A 142 -2.78 -2.78 4.34
C LEU A 142 -4.10 -2.87 5.11
N PRO A 143 -4.15 -2.40 6.36
CA PRO A 143 -5.40 -2.32 7.12
C PRO A 143 -6.45 -1.46 6.40
N ASN A 144 -7.70 -1.93 6.38
CA ASN A 144 -8.79 -1.25 5.66
C ASN A 144 -9.25 0.07 6.30
N ASN A 145 -8.77 0.39 7.51
CA ASN A 145 -9.18 1.55 8.30
C ASN A 145 -8.07 2.62 8.43
N ILE A 146 -6.92 2.46 7.79
CA ILE A 146 -5.87 3.48 7.86
C ILE A 146 -6.26 4.71 7.06
N THR A 147 -5.85 5.88 7.55
CA THR A 147 -6.14 7.17 6.94
C THR A 147 -4.90 7.84 6.33
N SER A 148 -3.72 7.41 6.75
CA SER A 148 -2.45 7.95 6.29
C SER A 148 -1.33 6.93 6.24
N ILE A 149 -0.32 7.22 5.40
CA ILE A 149 0.93 6.48 5.30
C ILE A 149 2.06 7.45 5.55
N GLY A 150 2.85 7.17 6.59
CA GLY A 150 3.90 8.04 7.11
C GLY A 150 5.14 8.14 6.23
N LYS A 151 6.03 9.05 6.61
CA LYS A 151 7.32 9.30 5.94
C LYS A 151 8.15 8.03 5.89
N ALA A 152 8.67 7.70 4.69
CA ALA A 152 9.55 6.55 4.47
C ALA A 152 8.99 5.21 4.98
N ALA A 153 7.67 5.08 5.12
CA ALA A 153 7.02 3.91 5.75
C ALA A 153 7.42 2.58 5.09
N PHE A 154 7.66 2.58 3.79
CA PHE A 154 8.09 1.44 2.98
C PHE A 154 9.36 1.72 2.17
N TRP A 155 10.18 2.69 2.57
CA TRP A 155 11.41 3.01 1.86
C TRP A 155 12.28 1.75 1.70
N GLY A 156 12.73 1.48 0.47
CA GLY A 156 13.63 0.35 0.17
C GLY A 156 12.98 -1.03 0.26
N CYS A 157 11.63 -1.12 0.28
CA CYS A 157 10.91 -2.39 0.17
C CYS A 157 11.01 -2.93 -1.26
N SER A 158 12.21 -3.24 -1.72
CA SER A 158 12.49 -3.62 -3.11
C SER A 158 11.85 -4.95 -3.55
N GLY A 159 11.40 -5.77 -2.60
CA GLY A 159 10.69 -7.01 -2.88
C GLY A 159 9.21 -6.84 -3.22
N LEU A 160 8.59 -5.70 -2.84
CA LEU A 160 7.17 -5.46 -3.11
C LEU A 160 6.89 -5.41 -4.62
N THR A 161 5.92 -6.21 -5.09
CA THR A 161 5.56 -6.29 -6.50
C THR A 161 4.24 -5.61 -6.81
N ASN A 162 3.27 -5.70 -5.92
CA ASN A 162 1.93 -5.15 -6.09
C ASN A 162 1.51 -4.41 -4.83
N LEU A 163 0.87 -3.26 -4.99
CA LEU A 163 0.39 -2.47 -3.88
C LEU A 163 -0.99 -1.88 -4.19
N THR A 164 -1.92 -2.09 -3.27
CA THR A 164 -3.21 -1.40 -3.27
C THR A 164 -3.29 -0.49 -2.06
N ILE A 165 -3.44 0.79 -2.30
CA ILE A 165 -3.69 1.77 -1.24
C ILE A 165 -5.18 1.75 -0.92
N PRO A 166 -5.58 1.49 0.35
CA PRO A 166 -6.98 1.51 0.75
C PRO A 166 -7.66 2.85 0.44
N SER A 167 -8.94 2.80 0.11
CA SER A 167 -9.72 4.01 -0.21
C SER A 167 -9.93 4.94 0.99
N THR A 168 -9.65 4.49 2.20
CA THR A 168 -9.66 5.31 3.42
C THR A 168 -8.45 6.22 3.55
N VAL A 169 -7.35 5.94 2.79
CA VAL A 169 -6.13 6.73 2.84
C VAL A 169 -6.32 8.05 2.11
N SER A 170 -6.16 9.16 2.83
CA SER A 170 -6.22 10.52 2.29
C SER A 170 -4.84 11.14 2.07
N SER A 171 -3.80 10.63 2.73
CA SER A 171 -2.44 11.18 2.60
C SER A 171 -1.36 10.10 2.56
N ILE A 172 -0.37 10.34 1.70
CA ILE A 172 0.87 9.57 1.60
C ILE A 172 2.01 10.56 1.78
N SER A 173 2.88 10.31 2.76
CA SER A 173 3.95 11.27 3.12
C SER A 173 5.19 11.12 2.23
N LEU A 174 6.13 12.05 2.41
CA LEU A 174 7.45 12.11 1.77
C LEU A 174 8.18 10.76 1.81
N PHE A 175 8.69 10.30 0.66
CA PHE A 175 9.46 9.06 0.50
C PHE A 175 8.73 7.77 0.92
N ALA A 176 7.42 7.77 1.10
CA ALA A 176 6.69 6.65 1.71
C ALA A 176 6.98 5.30 1.04
N PHE A 177 7.15 5.25 -0.27
CA PHE A 177 7.49 4.07 -1.08
C PHE A 177 8.75 4.29 -1.93
N TYR A 178 9.66 5.16 -1.46
CA TYR A 178 10.90 5.43 -2.18
C TYR A 178 11.75 4.17 -2.32
N ASP A 179 12.34 3.95 -3.50
CA ASP A 179 13.13 2.74 -3.84
C ASP A 179 12.38 1.40 -3.65
N CYS A 180 11.04 1.38 -3.76
CA CYS A 180 10.31 0.13 -3.97
C CYS A 180 10.53 -0.38 -5.40
N SER A 181 11.78 -0.71 -5.72
CA SER A 181 12.23 -0.95 -7.10
C SER A 181 11.60 -2.16 -7.78
N GLY A 182 11.05 -3.12 -7.01
CA GLY A 182 10.33 -4.27 -7.51
C GLY A 182 8.85 -4.04 -7.81
N LEU A 183 8.32 -2.83 -7.49
CA LEU A 183 6.90 -2.54 -7.63
C LEU A 183 6.52 -2.40 -9.12
N THR A 184 5.67 -3.31 -9.60
CA THR A 184 5.18 -3.36 -10.99
C THR A 184 3.74 -2.86 -11.12
N SER A 185 2.92 -3.00 -10.07
CA SER A 185 1.51 -2.62 -10.07
C SER A 185 1.13 -1.80 -8.83
N LEU A 186 0.41 -0.70 -9.04
CA LEU A 186 -0.06 0.21 -8.00
C LEU A 186 -1.52 0.57 -8.23
N THR A 187 -2.34 0.42 -7.18
CA THR A 187 -3.73 0.90 -7.20
C THR A 187 -3.91 2.02 -6.19
N LEU A 188 -4.41 3.16 -6.66
CA LEU A 188 -4.72 4.36 -5.90
C LEU A 188 -6.21 4.68 -5.98
N SER A 189 -6.71 5.55 -5.11
CA SER A 189 -8.12 6.01 -5.13
C SER A 189 -8.24 7.53 -5.13
N SER A 190 -9.37 8.04 -5.56
CA SER A 190 -9.71 9.48 -5.57
C SER A 190 -9.84 10.11 -4.18
N CYS A 191 -9.78 9.33 -3.12
CA CYS A 191 -9.74 9.85 -1.74
C CYS A 191 -8.40 10.47 -1.34
N LEU A 192 -7.34 10.24 -2.15
CA LEU A 192 -6.04 10.86 -1.90
C LEU A 192 -6.09 12.37 -2.14
N THR A 193 -5.81 13.14 -1.09
CA THR A 193 -5.74 14.60 -1.12
C THR A 193 -4.30 15.11 -1.07
N SER A 194 -3.35 14.28 -0.62
CA SER A 194 -1.95 14.65 -0.50
C SER A 194 -1.02 13.47 -0.82
N ILE A 195 -0.01 13.74 -1.62
CA ILE A 195 1.12 12.83 -1.89
C ILE A 195 2.40 13.65 -1.72
N GLY A 196 3.27 13.20 -0.81
CA GLY A 196 4.55 13.86 -0.53
C GLY A 196 5.57 13.67 -1.64
N ASP A 197 6.58 14.54 -1.67
CA ASP A 197 7.63 14.51 -2.67
C ASP A 197 8.34 13.16 -2.69
N ASN A 198 8.64 12.66 -3.90
CA ASN A 198 9.28 11.37 -4.12
C ASN A 198 8.61 10.19 -3.40
N ALA A 199 7.31 10.26 -3.12
CA ALA A 199 6.61 9.17 -2.45
C ALA A 199 6.78 7.83 -3.19
N PHE A 200 6.87 7.84 -4.51
CA PHE A 200 7.13 6.68 -5.38
C PHE A 200 8.43 6.82 -6.18
N GLY A 201 9.36 7.68 -5.75
CA GLY A 201 10.66 7.83 -6.38
C GLY A 201 11.43 6.50 -6.35
N GLY A 202 12.15 6.16 -7.42
CA GLY A 202 12.88 4.89 -7.52
C GLY A 202 12.02 3.64 -7.82
N CYS A 203 10.69 3.76 -7.97
CA CYS A 203 9.82 2.66 -8.42
C CYS A 203 9.95 2.42 -9.93
N ASN A 204 11.15 2.05 -10.38
CA ASN A 204 11.50 2.04 -11.82
C ASN A 204 10.85 0.92 -12.63
N GLN A 205 10.26 -0.11 -12.00
CA GLN A 205 9.55 -1.20 -12.66
C GLN A 205 8.04 -1.00 -12.70
N LEU A 206 7.55 0.17 -12.26
CA LEU A 206 6.12 0.44 -12.19
C LEU A 206 5.53 0.63 -13.60
N GLU A 207 4.65 -0.28 -14.02
CA GLU A 207 4.05 -0.33 -15.35
C GLU A 207 2.51 -0.26 -15.34
N ASP A 208 1.85 -0.88 -14.34
CA ASP A 208 0.39 -0.92 -14.21
C ASP A 208 -0.05 -0.02 -13.04
N VAL A 209 -0.41 1.22 -13.34
CA VAL A 209 -0.95 2.15 -12.34
C VAL A 209 -2.42 2.39 -12.60
N ARG A 210 -3.24 2.04 -11.61
CA ARG A 210 -4.69 2.17 -11.62
C ARG A 210 -5.13 3.24 -10.64
N TYR A 211 -5.88 4.21 -11.14
CA TYR A 211 -6.50 5.24 -10.31
C TYR A 211 -8.01 5.04 -10.28
N ILE A 212 -8.55 4.73 -9.10
CA ILE A 212 -9.97 4.41 -8.93
C ILE A 212 -10.73 5.67 -8.53
N ILE A 213 -11.64 6.11 -9.37
CA ILE A 213 -12.55 7.21 -9.07
C ILE A 213 -13.75 6.65 -8.30
N LEU A 214 -13.85 7.00 -7.02
CA LEU A 214 -14.92 6.55 -6.11
C LEU A 214 -16.07 7.55 -6.06
N ASP A 215 -15.78 8.84 -6.23
CA ASP A 215 -16.74 9.91 -6.13
C ASP A 215 -17.62 10.03 -7.39
N ASP A 216 -18.63 10.90 -7.33
CA ASP A 216 -19.32 11.34 -8.52
C ASP A 216 -18.32 11.95 -9.53
N LEU A 217 -18.44 11.55 -10.78
CA LEU A 217 -17.50 11.97 -11.82
C LEU A 217 -17.45 13.49 -12.00
N ALA A 218 -18.58 14.18 -11.82
CA ALA A 218 -18.64 15.63 -11.93
C ALA A 218 -17.85 16.31 -10.81
N THR A 219 -18.00 15.84 -9.58
CA THR A 219 -17.24 16.29 -8.41
C THR A 219 -15.75 16.01 -8.60
N TYR A 220 -15.40 14.77 -9.02
CA TYR A 220 -14.02 14.41 -9.30
C TYR A 220 -13.36 15.34 -10.31
N ILE A 221 -14.01 15.62 -11.45
CA ILE A 221 -13.45 16.44 -12.52
C ILE A 221 -13.17 17.89 -12.06
N GLN A 222 -14.00 18.44 -11.16
CA GLN A 222 -13.88 19.83 -10.70
C GLN A 222 -12.89 20.03 -9.55
N THR A 223 -12.45 18.95 -8.88
CA THR A 223 -11.51 19.04 -7.78
C THR A 223 -10.07 18.97 -8.25
N ASP A 224 -9.17 19.64 -7.53
CA ASP A 224 -7.73 19.48 -7.71
C ASP A 224 -7.26 18.18 -7.07
N HIS A 225 -6.37 17.49 -7.74
CA HIS A 225 -5.79 16.22 -7.27
C HIS A 225 -4.28 16.37 -7.04
N PRO A 226 -3.71 15.60 -6.10
CA PRO A 226 -2.26 15.62 -5.86
C PRO A 226 -1.50 15.12 -7.10
N LEU A 227 -0.35 15.73 -7.38
CA LEU A 227 0.54 15.24 -8.44
C LEU A 227 1.19 13.92 -8.02
N ILE A 228 1.10 12.92 -8.88
CA ILE A 228 1.78 11.63 -8.70
C ILE A 228 3.06 11.63 -9.54
N ASP A 229 4.20 11.71 -8.88
CA ASP A 229 5.50 11.72 -9.56
C ASP A 229 5.98 10.28 -9.80
N ILE A 230 5.57 9.72 -10.94
CA ILE A 230 5.94 8.38 -11.44
C ILE A 230 6.32 8.48 -12.92
N ASN A 231 7.15 7.55 -13.40
CA ASN A 231 7.64 7.55 -14.79
C ASN A 231 6.76 6.76 -15.77
N CYS A 232 5.57 6.33 -15.35
CA CYS A 232 4.63 5.60 -16.20
C CYS A 232 3.28 6.32 -16.31
N SER A 233 2.47 5.85 -17.25
CA SER A 233 1.11 6.34 -17.45
C SER A 233 0.13 5.73 -16.47
N ILE A 234 -0.99 6.45 -16.26
CA ILE A 234 -2.04 6.07 -15.31
C ILE A 234 -3.29 5.67 -16.10
N LYS A 235 -3.89 4.53 -15.74
CA LYS A 235 -5.22 4.12 -16.22
C LYS A 235 -6.27 4.49 -15.19
N TYR A 236 -7.36 5.10 -15.64
CA TYR A 236 -8.44 5.54 -14.77
C TYR A 236 -9.62 4.59 -14.83
N TYR A 237 -10.16 4.25 -13.66
CA TYR A 237 -11.26 3.29 -13.50
C TYR A 237 -12.41 3.91 -12.72
N ARG A 238 -13.64 3.55 -13.08
CA ARG A 238 -14.84 3.83 -12.30
C ARG A 238 -15.76 2.61 -12.33
N ASN A 239 -16.27 2.19 -11.17
CA ASN A 239 -17.10 0.99 -11.04
C ASN A 239 -16.42 -0.25 -11.68
N ASN A 240 -15.13 -0.46 -11.41
CA ASN A 240 -14.28 -1.52 -11.96
C ASN A 240 -14.15 -1.54 -13.50
N LYS A 241 -14.58 -0.47 -14.19
CA LYS A 241 -14.47 -0.32 -15.64
C LYS A 241 -13.44 0.75 -15.98
N GLU A 242 -12.50 0.40 -16.86
CA GLU A 242 -11.53 1.36 -17.40
C GLU A 242 -12.22 2.46 -18.20
N LEU A 243 -11.85 3.70 -17.96
CA LEU A 243 -12.35 4.86 -18.68
C LEU A 243 -11.52 5.06 -19.95
N THR A 244 -12.07 4.65 -21.08
CA THR A 244 -11.43 4.82 -22.40
C THR A 244 -12.01 5.98 -23.18
N THR A 245 -13.24 6.35 -22.90
CA THR A 245 -13.93 7.53 -23.46
C THR A 245 -14.60 8.26 -22.33
N LEU A 246 -14.58 9.59 -22.38
CA LEU A 246 -15.23 10.40 -21.37
C LEU A 246 -15.99 11.56 -22.02
N LYS A 247 -17.29 11.61 -21.72
CA LYS A 247 -18.11 12.79 -21.95
C LYS A 247 -18.22 13.57 -20.64
N ILE A 248 -17.65 14.77 -20.61
CA ILE A 248 -17.72 15.65 -19.45
C ILE A 248 -19.18 16.09 -19.27
N PRO A 249 -19.75 15.96 -18.05
CA PRO A 249 -21.15 16.31 -17.81
C PRO A 249 -21.52 17.75 -18.16
N VAL A 250 -22.74 17.97 -18.60
CA VAL A 250 -23.29 19.31 -18.84
C VAL A 250 -23.32 20.07 -17.52
N GLY A 251 -22.89 21.34 -17.55
CA GLY A 251 -22.82 22.19 -16.34
C GLY A 251 -21.41 22.28 -15.73
N ILE A 252 -20.48 21.41 -16.13
CA ILE A 252 -19.06 21.54 -15.75
C ILE A 252 -18.46 22.72 -16.49
N THR A 253 -17.87 23.66 -15.74
CA THR A 253 -17.25 24.88 -16.27
C THR A 253 -15.73 24.87 -16.19
N SER A 254 -15.14 24.01 -15.37
CA SER A 254 -13.69 23.88 -15.19
C SER A 254 -13.28 22.42 -14.94
N VAL A 255 -12.04 22.09 -15.25
CA VAL A 255 -11.39 20.83 -14.88
C VAL A 255 -10.33 21.13 -13.84
N GLY A 256 -10.38 20.44 -12.73
CA GLY A 256 -9.44 20.58 -11.63
C GLY A 256 -8.02 20.17 -12.03
N LYS A 257 -7.04 20.72 -11.32
CA LYS A 257 -5.62 20.42 -11.55
C LYS A 257 -5.36 18.92 -11.33
N ASN A 258 -4.57 18.32 -12.20
CA ASN A 258 -4.17 16.90 -12.17
C ASN A 258 -5.34 15.90 -12.21
N ALA A 259 -6.58 16.28 -12.55
CA ALA A 259 -7.75 15.38 -12.54
C ALA A 259 -7.54 14.11 -13.37
N PHE A 260 -6.82 14.19 -14.49
CA PHE A 260 -6.48 13.05 -15.35
C PHE A 260 -5.00 13.05 -15.73
N GLN A 261 -4.13 13.31 -14.75
CA GLN A 261 -2.69 13.35 -14.98
C GLN A 261 -2.16 12.03 -15.55
N LYS A 262 -1.20 12.13 -16.48
CA LYS A 262 -0.51 10.98 -17.09
C LYS A 262 -1.46 9.90 -17.64
N CYS A 263 -2.71 10.26 -17.98
CA CYS A 263 -3.68 9.31 -18.51
C CYS A 263 -3.27 8.79 -19.90
N SER A 264 -3.27 7.46 -20.04
CA SER A 264 -3.02 6.77 -21.31
C SER A 264 -4.24 6.02 -21.85
N SER A 265 -5.30 5.91 -21.07
CA SER A 265 -6.47 5.08 -21.43
C SER A 265 -7.49 5.81 -22.28
N PHE A 266 -7.54 7.14 -22.26
CA PHE A 266 -8.51 7.88 -23.05
C PHE A 266 -8.16 7.88 -24.53
N THR A 267 -9.14 7.47 -25.34
CA THR A 267 -9.12 7.63 -26.79
C THR A 267 -9.93 8.82 -27.26
N SER A 268 -10.92 9.25 -26.46
CA SER A 268 -11.78 10.40 -26.78
C SER A 268 -12.26 11.12 -25.53
N LEU A 269 -12.23 12.43 -25.56
CA LEU A 269 -12.79 13.37 -24.58
C LEU A 269 -13.78 14.32 -25.25
N THR A 270 -14.96 14.46 -24.68
CA THR A 270 -15.98 15.44 -25.14
C THR A 270 -16.26 16.43 -24.04
N PHE A 271 -16.02 17.70 -24.29
CA PHE A 271 -16.30 18.81 -23.37
C PHE A 271 -17.63 19.50 -23.70
N PRO A 272 -18.41 19.90 -22.67
CA PRO A 272 -19.60 20.71 -22.88
C PRO A 272 -19.25 22.15 -23.32
N SER A 273 -20.18 22.81 -23.96
CA SER A 273 -20.04 24.21 -24.38
C SER A 273 -19.82 25.20 -23.23
N ALA A 274 -20.17 24.80 -22.00
CA ALA A 274 -20.04 25.61 -20.79
C ALA A 274 -18.59 25.68 -20.24
N ILE A 275 -17.68 24.85 -20.74
CA ILE A 275 -16.30 24.82 -20.23
C ILE A 275 -15.57 26.12 -20.50
N THR A 276 -15.03 26.75 -19.48
CA THR A 276 -14.31 28.05 -19.56
C THR A 276 -12.83 27.90 -19.27
N SER A 277 -12.42 26.88 -18.55
CA SER A 277 -11.03 26.64 -18.23
C SER A 277 -10.72 25.14 -18.17
N ILE A 278 -9.56 24.78 -18.67
CA ILE A 278 -8.99 23.45 -18.59
C ILE A 278 -7.56 23.63 -18.12
N SER A 279 -7.24 23.18 -16.91
CA SER A 279 -5.89 23.29 -16.35
C SER A 279 -5.07 22.08 -16.78
N ASP A 280 -3.88 22.35 -17.33
CA ASP A 280 -2.76 21.40 -17.58
C ASP A 280 -3.17 19.92 -17.78
N LEU A 281 -3.94 19.65 -18.83
CA LEU A 281 -4.23 18.28 -19.26
C LEU A 281 -3.07 17.79 -20.12
N HIS A 282 -2.27 16.89 -19.58
CA HIS A 282 -1.18 16.24 -20.33
C HIS A 282 -1.74 14.93 -20.92
N PHE A 283 -2.41 15.01 -22.05
CA PHE A 283 -2.87 13.87 -22.82
C PHE A 283 -1.95 13.59 -24.00
N ASN A 284 -1.57 12.33 -24.18
CA ASN A 284 -0.90 11.87 -25.39
C ASN A 284 -1.92 11.14 -26.28
N ASN A 285 -2.11 11.60 -27.54
CA ASN A 285 -2.94 10.96 -28.56
C ASN A 285 -4.44 10.80 -28.22
N VAL A 286 -5.06 11.82 -27.63
CA VAL A 286 -6.51 11.83 -27.32
C VAL A 286 -7.26 12.71 -28.33
N PHE A 287 -8.36 12.18 -28.90
CA PHE A 287 -9.28 13.00 -29.69
C PHE A 287 -10.12 13.88 -28.78
N ILE A 288 -9.93 15.19 -28.84
CA ILE A 288 -10.71 16.16 -28.07
C ILE A 288 -11.82 16.73 -28.95
N THR A 289 -13.06 16.61 -28.48
CA THR A 289 -14.25 17.20 -29.13
C THR A 289 -14.90 18.19 -28.16
N ILE A 290 -15.25 19.37 -28.65
CA ILE A 290 -16.00 20.39 -27.89
C ILE A 290 -17.39 20.50 -28.52
N GLU A 291 -18.46 20.26 -27.73
CA GLU A 291 -19.82 20.42 -28.18
C GLU A 291 -20.16 21.90 -28.30
N GLN A 292 -20.26 22.45 -29.55
CA GLN A 292 -20.51 23.84 -29.89
C GLN A 292 -19.49 24.84 -29.28
N PRO A 293 -18.44 25.22 -30.02
CA PRO A 293 -17.38 26.06 -29.46
C PRO A 293 -17.88 27.48 -29.23
N LYS A 294 -18.00 27.87 -27.94
CA LYS A 294 -17.71 29.27 -27.58
C LYS A 294 -16.21 29.39 -27.52
N LEU A 295 -15.64 30.42 -28.10
CA LEU A 295 -14.18 30.69 -28.16
C LEU A 295 -13.51 30.34 -26.83
N ILE A 296 -12.83 29.22 -26.78
CA ILE A 296 -11.98 28.87 -25.65
C ILE A 296 -10.60 29.48 -25.91
N ARG A 297 -10.30 30.57 -25.18
CA ARG A 297 -8.96 31.14 -25.14
C ARG A 297 -8.15 30.33 -24.12
N ASN A 298 -7.10 29.65 -24.60
CA ASN A 298 -6.11 28.87 -23.84
C ASN A 298 -6.48 27.39 -23.58
N ILE A 299 -6.51 26.57 -24.63
CA ILE A 299 -6.25 25.12 -24.51
C ILE A 299 -4.75 24.94 -24.77
N ARG A 300 -3.97 24.57 -23.75
CA ARG A 300 -2.65 23.94 -23.97
C ARG A 300 -2.86 22.45 -23.93
N VAL A 301 -2.75 21.81 -25.08
CA VAL A 301 -2.73 20.34 -25.24
C VAL A 301 -1.29 19.86 -25.09
#